data_20615334e932ccf7d1cce92bcfd7f6c3
#
_entry.id   20615334e932ccf7d1cce92bcfd7f6c3
#
_cell.length_a   1.000
_cell.length_b   1.000
_cell.length_c   1.000
_cell.angle_alpha   90.00
_cell.angle_beta   90.00
_cell.angle_gamma   90.00
#
_symmetry.space_group_name_H-M   'P 1'
#
loop_
_entity.id
_entity.type
_entity.pdbx_description
1 polymer ?
#
loop_
_entity_poly.entity_id
_entity_poly.type
_entity_poly.pdbx_seq_one_letter_code
_entity_poly.pdbx_strand_id
1 'polypeptide(L)'
;MPENTEILNTVRAALMSQPPVGLATHPIALRYDDGTLTLEGEVASVAAKKLALEAAAAVPGVTGIIDRVRVAPAQPMGDGAIRDELRRAFLQEPAFAGFAIRETAKGRTESVSEPPRRDGMIEYEVADGIVTLNGQVPGLGQKRLAGVLAWWVPGSRDVVNGIEEAPEEEDNDAEMTDAVRLALEKDVFVDAGQIRVTTLDRVVTLEGLVPKEAEKDMAEQDAWCVFGVDRVVNRLAVRP
;
A
#
# COMPACT_ATOMS: atom_id res chain seq x y z
N MET A 1 13.55 -31.45 -7.42
CA MET A 1 12.13 -31.77 -7.56
C MET A 1 11.43 -32.16 -6.27
N PRO A 2 11.85 -33.09 -5.38
CA PRO A 2 11.24 -33.18 -4.05
C PRO A 2 11.39 -31.91 -3.22
N GLU A 3 12.52 -31.24 -3.32
CA GLU A 3 12.85 -29.98 -2.65
C GLU A 3 11.89 -28.83 -2.99
N ASN A 4 11.49 -28.66 -4.26
CA ASN A 4 10.53 -27.65 -4.67
C ASN A 4 9.14 -27.90 -4.04
N THR A 5 8.74 -29.17 -3.89
CA THR A 5 7.46 -29.52 -3.28
C THR A 5 7.46 -29.22 -1.77
N GLU A 6 8.59 -29.45 -1.09
CA GLU A 6 8.77 -29.17 0.33
C GLU A 6 8.71 -27.67 0.60
N ILE A 7 9.41 -26.85 -0.21
CA ILE A 7 9.35 -25.38 -0.11
C ILE A 7 7.93 -24.88 -0.33
N LEU A 8 7.23 -25.34 -1.37
CA LEU A 8 5.84 -24.96 -1.63
C LEU A 8 4.89 -25.32 -0.49
N ASN A 9 5.09 -26.47 0.17
CA ASN A 9 4.28 -26.87 1.32
C ASN A 9 4.59 -25.98 2.54
N THR A 10 5.85 -25.63 2.76
CA THR A 10 6.27 -24.71 3.83
C THR A 10 5.68 -23.32 3.61
N VAL A 11 5.72 -22.81 2.36
CA VAL A 11 5.08 -21.53 2.01
C VAL A 11 3.58 -21.58 2.29
N ARG A 12 2.87 -22.64 1.86
CA ARG A 12 1.44 -22.79 2.16
C ARG A 12 1.15 -22.76 3.65
N ALA A 13 1.94 -23.47 4.44
CA ALA A 13 1.79 -23.48 5.90
C ALA A 13 2.03 -22.08 6.50
N ALA A 14 3.05 -21.35 6.02
CA ALA A 14 3.33 -19.99 6.44
C ALA A 14 2.16 -19.03 6.12
N LEU A 15 1.61 -19.11 4.91
CA LEU A 15 0.44 -18.32 4.50
C LEU A 15 -0.81 -18.66 5.34
N MET A 16 -1.03 -19.94 5.63
CA MET A 16 -2.16 -20.40 6.47
C MET A 16 -2.04 -19.92 7.93
N SER A 17 -0.83 -19.64 8.40
CA SER A 17 -0.59 -19.10 9.74
C SER A 17 -0.94 -17.61 9.86
N GLN A 18 -1.25 -16.94 8.75
CA GLN A 18 -1.66 -15.53 8.68
C GLN A 18 -3.18 -15.43 8.45
N PRO A 19 -4.01 -15.27 9.51
CA PRO A 19 -5.46 -15.25 9.36
C PRO A 19 -5.99 -14.22 8.33
N PRO A 20 -5.41 -12.99 8.21
CA PRO A 20 -5.88 -12.01 7.23
C PRO A 20 -5.72 -12.43 5.78
N VAL A 21 -4.77 -13.34 5.47
CA VAL A 21 -4.54 -13.84 4.10
C VAL A 21 -5.73 -14.64 3.58
N GLY A 22 -6.40 -15.39 4.47
CA GLY A 22 -7.66 -16.05 4.17
C GLY A 22 -7.58 -17.06 3.01
N LEU A 23 -6.54 -17.91 2.93
CA LEU A 23 -6.31 -18.84 1.81
C LEU A 23 -7.50 -19.73 1.44
N ALA A 24 -8.41 -20.00 2.40
CA ALA A 24 -9.60 -20.83 2.15
C ALA A 24 -10.63 -20.12 1.26
N THR A 25 -10.73 -18.80 1.36
CA THR A 25 -11.65 -17.95 0.58
C THR A 25 -10.96 -17.21 -0.57
N HIS A 26 -9.67 -16.96 -0.42
CA HIS A 26 -8.81 -16.25 -1.37
C HIS A 26 -7.61 -17.14 -1.72
N PRO A 27 -7.77 -18.10 -2.64
CA PRO A 27 -6.67 -19.01 -2.99
C PRO A 27 -5.54 -18.26 -3.72
N ILE A 28 -4.30 -18.49 -3.25
CA ILE A 28 -3.09 -17.98 -3.89
C ILE A 28 -2.39 -19.14 -4.59
N ALA A 29 -2.22 -19.04 -5.90
CA ALA A 29 -1.42 -19.97 -6.68
C ALA A 29 0.08 -19.72 -6.41
N LEU A 30 0.83 -20.78 -6.20
CA LEU A 30 2.26 -20.74 -5.89
C LEU A 30 3.05 -21.49 -6.95
N ARG A 31 4.10 -20.88 -7.48
CA ARG A 31 5.09 -21.51 -8.35
C ARG A 31 6.48 -21.17 -7.85
N TYR A 32 7.31 -22.19 -7.69
CA TYR A 32 8.69 -22.02 -7.24
C TYR A 32 9.64 -22.56 -8.30
N ASP A 33 10.65 -21.77 -8.66
CA ASP A 33 11.68 -22.10 -9.60
C ASP A 33 12.99 -21.42 -9.21
N ASP A 34 14.03 -22.21 -8.99
CA ASP A 34 15.40 -21.77 -8.68
C ASP A 34 15.49 -20.58 -7.69
N GLY A 35 14.91 -20.76 -6.50
CA GLY A 35 14.90 -19.75 -5.42
C GLY A 35 13.83 -18.67 -5.60
N THR A 36 13.19 -18.57 -6.75
CA THR A 36 12.18 -17.54 -7.04
C THR A 36 10.78 -18.11 -6.84
N LEU A 37 10.00 -17.46 -5.96
CA LEU A 37 8.60 -17.81 -5.70
C LEU A 37 7.68 -16.81 -6.39
N THR A 38 6.78 -17.30 -7.23
CA THR A 38 5.67 -16.51 -7.78
C THR A 38 4.42 -16.76 -6.95
N LEU A 39 3.80 -15.69 -6.46
CA LEU A 39 2.48 -15.71 -5.83
C LEU A 39 1.48 -15.04 -6.77
N GLU A 40 0.35 -15.69 -7.08
CA GLU A 40 -0.68 -15.16 -7.97
C GLU A 40 -2.07 -15.44 -7.40
N GLY A 41 -2.89 -14.41 -7.29
CA GLY A 41 -4.25 -14.53 -6.77
C GLY A 41 -4.85 -13.18 -6.39
N GLU A 42 -6.02 -13.23 -5.77
CA GLU A 42 -6.71 -12.06 -5.25
C GLU A 42 -6.94 -12.22 -3.75
N VAL A 43 -6.70 -11.15 -2.99
CA VAL A 43 -6.87 -11.10 -1.53
C VAL A 43 -7.81 -9.97 -1.13
N ALA A 44 -8.35 -10.03 0.09
CA ALA A 44 -9.38 -9.10 0.52
C ALA A 44 -8.86 -7.68 0.84
N SER A 45 -7.57 -7.53 1.15
CA SER A 45 -7.04 -6.24 1.65
C SER A 45 -5.54 -6.08 1.39
N VAL A 46 -5.05 -4.85 1.55
CA VAL A 46 -3.61 -4.52 1.52
C VAL A 46 -2.86 -5.27 2.63
N ALA A 47 -3.47 -5.40 3.82
CA ALA A 47 -2.94 -6.20 4.92
C ALA A 47 -2.68 -7.65 4.50
N ALA A 48 -3.69 -8.28 3.91
CA ALA A 48 -3.60 -9.66 3.43
C ALA A 48 -2.48 -9.84 2.39
N LYS A 49 -2.36 -8.88 1.45
CA LYS A 49 -1.30 -8.88 0.43
C LYS A 49 0.09 -8.79 1.08
N LYS A 50 0.32 -7.78 1.93
CA LYS A 50 1.61 -7.57 2.59
C LYS A 50 2.02 -8.77 3.44
N LEU A 51 1.12 -9.25 4.29
CA LEU A 51 1.36 -10.42 5.14
C LEU A 51 1.63 -11.70 4.34
N ALA A 52 0.98 -11.88 3.18
CA ALA A 52 1.26 -13.02 2.31
C ALA A 52 2.68 -12.95 1.74
N LEU A 53 3.10 -11.77 1.26
CA LEU A 53 4.44 -11.58 0.69
C LEU A 53 5.53 -11.77 1.74
N GLU A 54 5.35 -11.19 2.94
CA GLU A 54 6.31 -11.33 4.05
C GLU A 54 6.42 -12.79 4.53
N ALA A 55 5.29 -13.43 4.77
CA ALA A 55 5.28 -14.83 5.19
C ALA A 55 5.96 -15.74 4.16
N ALA A 56 5.78 -15.46 2.87
CA ALA A 56 6.42 -16.19 1.79
C ALA A 56 7.93 -15.89 1.71
N ALA A 57 8.34 -14.64 1.87
CA ALA A 57 9.75 -14.22 1.85
C ALA A 57 10.56 -14.80 3.00
N ALA A 58 9.92 -15.02 4.15
CA ALA A 58 10.57 -15.57 5.34
C ALA A 58 10.87 -17.09 5.24
N VAL A 59 10.38 -17.80 4.21
CA VAL A 59 10.59 -19.25 4.07
C VAL A 59 12.02 -19.52 3.58
N PRO A 60 12.80 -20.36 4.30
CA PRO A 60 14.12 -20.75 3.84
C PRO A 60 14.09 -21.36 2.44
N GLY A 61 15.00 -20.91 1.58
CA GLY A 61 15.07 -21.32 0.16
C GLY A 61 14.34 -20.34 -0.79
N VAL A 62 13.52 -19.43 -0.31
CA VAL A 62 12.98 -18.34 -1.10
C VAL A 62 13.97 -17.17 -1.09
N THR A 63 14.55 -16.85 -2.25
CA THR A 63 15.54 -15.78 -2.43
C THR A 63 14.99 -14.62 -3.27
N GLY A 64 13.86 -14.84 -3.95
CA GLY A 64 13.17 -13.83 -4.75
C GLY A 64 11.68 -14.08 -4.80
N ILE A 65 10.90 -12.98 -4.92
CA ILE A 65 9.44 -13.04 -5.05
C ILE A 65 9.01 -12.32 -6.32
N ILE A 66 8.15 -12.98 -7.10
CA ILE A 66 7.37 -12.37 -8.17
C ILE A 66 5.94 -12.20 -7.62
N ASP A 67 5.59 -10.94 -7.32
CA ASP A 67 4.29 -10.59 -6.80
C ASP A 67 3.27 -10.36 -7.92
N ARG A 68 2.27 -11.26 -7.99
CA ARG A 68 1.07 -11.14 -8.83
C ARG A 68 -0.19 -11.21 -7.98
N VAL A 69 -0.07 -10.96 -6.66
CA VAL A 69 -1.22 -10.87 -5.78
C VAL A 69 -1.89 -9.52 -5.97
N ARG A 70 -3.20 -9.53 -6.14
CA ARG A 70 -4.01 -8.31 -6.30
C ARG A 70 -5.01 -8.20 -5.15
N VAL A 71 -5.31 -6.98 -4.77
CA VAL A 71 -6.37 -6.70 -3.80
C VAL A 71 -7.70 -6.65 -4.54
N ALA A 72 -8.75 -7.27 -3.97
CA ALA A 72 -10.10 -7.15 -4.48
C ALA A 72 -10.54 -5.67 -4.41
N PRO A 73 -10.94 -5.04 -5.51
CA PRO A 73 -11.27 -3.62 -5.49
C PRO A 73 -12.56 -3.39 -4.70
N ALA A 74 -12.59 -2.31 -3.90
CA ALA A 74 -13.78 -1.93 -3.14
C ALA A 74 -14.97 -1.63 -4.08
N GLN A 75 -14.68 -1.11 -5.27
CA GLN A 75 -15.65 -0.94 -6.36
C GLN A 75 -14.99 -1.32 -7.69
N PRO A 76 -15.65 -2.11 -8.55
CA PRO A 76 -15.17 -2.36 -9.89
C PRO A 76 -15.09 -1.06 -10.70
N MET A 77 -13.89 -0.67 -11.10
CA MET A 77 -13.63 0.51 -11.92
C MET A 77 -12.72 0.14 -13.09
N GLY A 78 -12.94 0.75 -14.24
CA GLY A 78 -11.98 0.66 -15.35
C GLY A 78 -10.82 1.63 -15.16
N ASP A 79 -9.69 1.34 -15.80
CA ASP A 79 -8.44 2.13 -15.67
C ASP A 79 -8.64 3.64 -15.92
N GLY A 80 -9.54 4.01 -16.85
CA GLY A 80 -9.89 5.42 -17.10
C GLY A 80 -10.47 6.11 -15.88
N ALA A 81 -11.43 5.45 -15.21
CA ALA A 81 -12.07 6.00 -14.02
C ALA A 81 -11.08 6.08 -12.83
N ILE A 82 -10.19 5.08 -12.71
CA ILE A 82 -9.11 5.11 -11.70
C ILE A 82 -8.17 6.28 -11.95
N ARG A 83 -7.76 6.52 -13.22
CA ARG A 83 -6.94 7.68 -13.58
C ARG A 83 -7.61 9.02 -13.24
N ASP A 84 -8.91 9.14 -13.53
CA ASP A 84 -9.66 10.37 -13.23
C ASP A 84 -9.74 10.64 -11.72
N GLU A 85 -9.89 9.60 -10.89
CA GLU A 85 -9.86 9.72 -9.43
C GLU A 85 -8.47 10.09 -8.91
N LEU A 86 -7.41 9.44 -9.41
CA LEU A 86 -6.02 9.79 -9.07
C LEU A 86 -5.69 11.23 -9.44
N ARG A 87 -6.08 11.66 -10.65
CA ARG A 87 -5.91 13.05 -11.10
C ARG A 87 -6.55 14.02 -10.11
N ARG A 88 -7.78 13.73 -9.70
CA ARG A 88 -8.51 14.57 -8.74
C ARG A 88 -7.81 14.58 -7.39
N ALA A 89 -7.45 13.41 -6.87
CA ALA A 89 -6.78 13.27 -5.58
C ALA A 89 -5.46 14.05 -5.54
N PHE A 90 -4.60 13.90 -6.56
CA PHE A 90 -3.31 14.57 -6.59
C PHE A 90 -3.42 16.08 -6.80
N LEU A 91 -4.38 16.56 -7.60
CA LEU A 91 -4.59 17.99 -7.81
C LEU A 91 -5.21 18.69 -6.59
N GLN A 92 -5.97 17.97 -5.78
CA GLN A 92 -6.60 18.50 -4.58
C GLN A 92 -5.71 18.42 -3.34
N GLU A 93 -4.63 17.64 -3.39
CA GLU A 93 -3.72 17.47 -2.27
C GLU A 93 -2.78 18.69 -2.13
N PRO A 94 -2.89 19.46 -1.02
CA PRO A 94 -2.05 20.65 -0.82
C PRO A 94 -0.55 20.32 -0.78
N ALA A 95 -0.16 19.14 -0.31
CA ALA A 95 1.25 18.72 -0.27
C ALA A 95 1.86 18.56 -1.68
N PHE A 96 1.03 18.49 -2.73
CA PHE A 96 1.46 18.39 -4.13
C PHE A 96 1.21 19.65 -4.96
N ALA A 97 0.81 20.76 -4.34
CA ALA A 97 0.50 22.00 -5.05
C ALA A 97 1.69 22.54 -5.87
N GLY A 98 2.93 22.29 -5.42
CA GLY A 98 4.18 22.65 -6.12
C GLY A 98 4.72 21.56 -7.05
N PHE A 99 3.99 20.46 -7.26
CA PHE A 99 4.51 19.34 -8.03
C PHE A 99 4.02 19.33 -9.48
N ALA A 100 4.91 18.95 -10.38
CA ALA A 100 4.50 18.55 -11.70
C ALA A 100 3.78 17.20 -11.60
N ILE A 101 2.53 17.14 -12.09
CA ILE A 101 1.75 15.91 -12.14
C ILE A 101 1.60 15.47 -13.59
N ARG A 102 1.93 14.23 -13.88
CA ARG A 102 1.87 13.64 -15.21
C ARG A 102 1.08 12.35 -15.20
N GLU A 103 0.34 12.15 -16.27
CA GLU A 103 -0.41 10.91 -16.53
C GLU A 103 0.15 10.19 -17.72
N THR A 104 0.47 8.92 -17.57
CA THR A 104 0.83 8.04 -18.68
C THR A 104 -0.34 7.11 -19.00
N ALA A 105 -0.77 7.14 -20.25
CA ALA A 105 -1.81 6.27 -20.77
C ALA A 105 -1.47 5.82 -22.19
N LYS A 106 -1.56 4.50 -22.45
CA LYS A 106 -1.27 3.92 -23.77
C LYS A 106 0.09 4.33 -24.35
N GLY A 107 1.11 4.41 -23.48
CA GLY A 107 2.47 4.79 -23.86
C GLY A 107 2.66 6.27 -24.20
N ARG A 108 1.74 7.13 -23.83
CA ARG A 108 1.85 8.59 -23.96
C ARG A 108 1.75 9.24 -22.59
N THR A 109 2.69 10.13 -22.30
CA THR A 109 2.69 10.93 -21.08
C THR A 109 2.14 12.33 -21.38
N GLU A 110 1.13 12.74 -20.63
CA GLU A 110 0.51 14.05 -20.71
C GLU A 110 0.72 14.81 -19.39
N SER A 111 0.92 16.12 -19.49
CA SER A 111 1.01 17.00 -18.31
C SER A 111 -0.39 17.29 -17.78
N VAL A 112 -0.60 16.97 -16.50
CA VAL A 112 -1.84 17.27 -15.77
C VAL A 112 -1.71 18.58 -15.00
N SER A 113 -0.55 18.80 -14.38
CA SER A 113 -0.19 20.04 -13.68
C SER A 113 1.27 20.36 -13.91
N GLU A 114 1.57 21.62 -14.18
CA GLU A 114 2.92 22.11 -14.44
C GLU A 114 3.10 23.45 -13.72
N PRO A 115 3.47 23.46 -12.44
CA PRO A 115 3.66 24.68 -11.68
C PRO A 115 4.89 25.45 -12.18
N PRO A 116 4.91 26.80 -12.05
CA PRO A 116 6.03 27.64 -12.49
C PRO A 116 7.36 27.29 -11.80
N ARG A 117 7.30 26.86 -10.56
CA ARG A 117 8.42 26.30 -9.80
C ARG A 117 8.03 24.88 -9.41
N ARG A 118 8.91 23.94 -9.70
CA ARG A 118 8.69 22.55 -9.37
C ARG A 118 9.41 22.19 -8.07
N ASP A 119 8.65 21.77 -7.08
CA ASP A 119 9.18 21.24 -5.82
C ASP A 119 9.34 19.70 -5.89
N GLY A 120 8.67 19.05 -6.87
CA GLY A 120 8.75 17.62 -7.15
C GLY A 120 7.99 17.25 -8.42
N MET A 121 8.00 15.97 -8.74
CA MET A 121 7.27 15.41 -9.87
C MET A 121 6.68 14.05 -9.50
N ILE A 122 5.41 13.84 -9.83
CA ILE A 122 4.74 12.55 -9.75
C ILE A 122 4.18 12.22 -11.12
N GLU A 123 4.55 11.07 -11.64
CA GLU A 123 3.96 10.45 -12.83
C GLU A 123 3.21 9.20 -12.44
N TYR A 124 2.01 9.01 -12.97
CA TYR A 124 1.22 7.82 -12.72
C TYR A 124 0.72 7.18 -14.00
N GLU A 125 0.66 5.85 -13.97
CA GLU A 125 0.05 5.00 -14.99
C GLU A 125 -0.91 4.02 -14.33
N VAL A 126 -1.99 3.67 -15.02
CA VAL A 126 -2.93 2.65 -14.56
C VAL A 126 -3.16 1.63 -15.66
N ALA A 127 -2.91 0.36 -15.32
CA ALA A 127 -3.13 -0.78 -16.19
C ALA A 127 -3.72 -1.96 -15.38
N ASP A 128 -4.88 -2.46 -15.78
CA ASP A 128 -5.59 -3.57 -15.12
C ASP A 128 -5.85 -3.33 -13.62
N GLY A 129 -6.12 -2.05 -13.24
CA GLY A 129 -6.31 -1.63 -11.86
C GLY A 129 -5.03 -1.52 -11.05
N ILE A 130 -3.87 -1.72 -11.66
CA ILE A 130 -2.56 -1.52 -11.05
C ILE A 130 -2.15 -0.08 -11.27
N VAL A 131 -1.89 0.65 -10.18
CA VAL A 131 -1.36 2.01 -10.20
C VAL A 131 0.16 1.95 -10.08
N THR A 132 0.86 2.45 -11.07
CA THR A 132 2.32 2.64 -11.01
C THR A 132 2.62 4.12 -10.82
N LEU A 133 3.36 4.44 -9.79
CA LEU A 133 3.82 5.80 -9.46
C LEU A 133 5.31 5.87 -9.69
N ASN A 134 5.77 6.90 -10.42
CA ASN A 134 7.16 7.23 -10.64
C ASN A 134 7.38 8.71 -10.40
N GLY A 135 8.63 9.13 -10.36
CA GLY A 135 8.99 10.53 -10.21
C GLY A 135 9.97 10.79 -9.10
N GLN A 136 10.07 12.05 -8.68
CA GLN A 136 11.00 12.46 -7.64
C GLN A 136 10.33 13.50 -6.73
N VAL A 137 10.45 13.28 -5.43
CA VAL A 137 9.86 14.13 -4.39
C VAL A 137 10.90 14.51 -3.34
N PRO A 138 10.70 15.60 -2.58
CA PRO A 138 11.69 16.07 -1.61
C PRO A 138 11.82 15.19 -0.36
N GLY A 139 10.88 14.25 -0.11
CA GLY A 139 10.99 13.42 1.08
C GLY A 139 10.05 12.22 1.10
N LEU A 140 10.28 11.31 2.05
CA LEU A 140 9.51 10.08 2.25
C LEU A 140 8.03 10.35 2.56
N GLY A 141 7.70 11.44 3.24
CA GLY A 141 6.32 11.81 3.54
C GLY A 141 5.47 11.97 2.29
N GLN A 142 5.98 12.66 1.26
CA GLN A 142 5.28 12.84 -0.02
C GLN A 142 5.17 11.55 -0.83
N LYS A 143 6.23 10.73 -0.85
CA LYS A 143 6.23 9.41 -1.48
C LYS A 143 5.16 8.51 -0.87
N ARG A 144 5.09 8.46 0.47
CA ARG A 144 4.11 7.66 1.21
C ARG A 144 2.69 8.16 0.97
N LEU A 145 2.49 9.47 1.05
CA LEU A 145 1.18 10.08 0.80
C LEU A 145 0.66 9.78 -0.60
N ALA A 146 1.51 9.85 -1.62
CA ALA A 146 1.11 9.49 -2.99
C ALA A 146 0.65 8.03 -3.08
N GLY A 147 1.34 7.12 -2.41
CA GLY A 147 0.95 5.71 -2.33
C GLY A 147 -0.37 5.49 -1.60
N VAL A 148 -0.60 6.18 -0.48
CA VAL A 148 -1.87 6.11 0.28
C VAL A 148 -3.03 6.59 -0.58
N LEU A 149 -2.90 7.75 -1.23
CA LEU A 149 -3.95 8.28 -2.12
C LEU A 149 -4.24 7.34 -3.29
N ALA A 150 -3.23 6.66 -3.81
CA ALA A 150 -3.41 5.67 -4.86
C ALA A 150 -4.17 4.43 -4.36
N TRP A 151 -3.90 3.95 -3.15
CA TRP A 151 -4.65 2.86 -2.54
C TRP A 151 -6.10 3.23 -2.20
N TRP A 152 -6.37 4.48 -1.89
CA TRP A 152 -7.72 4.95 -1.56
C TRP A 152 -8.64 5.06 -2.78
N VAL A 153 -8.12 5.00 -4.00
CA VAL A 153 -8.99 4.91 -5.18
C VAL A 153 -9.71 3.55 -5.17
N PRO A 154 -11.05 3.52 -5.15
CA PRO A 154 -11.83 2.28 -4.88
C PRO A 154 -11.59 1.16 -5.88
N GLY A 155 -11.11 1.48 -7.09
CA GLY A 155 -10.79 0.52 -8.14
C GLY A 155 -9.35 -0.02 -8.10
N SER A 156 -8.49 0.53 -7.24
CA SER A 156 -7.08 0.11 -7.14
C SER A 156 -6.97 -1.32 -6.63
N ARG A 157 -6.22 -2.13 -7.37
CA ARG A 157 -5.96 -3.54 -7.05
C ARG A 157 -4.51 -3.77 -6.63
N ASP A 158 -3.63 -2.85 -7.02
CA ASP A 158 -2.23 -2.82 -6.62
C ASP A 158 -1.65 -1.43 -6.78
N VAL A 159 -0.64 -1.09 -5.98
CA VAL A 159 0.12 0.15 -6.07
C VAL A 159 1.61 -0.15 -6.06
N VAL A 160 2.25 0.13 -7.19
CA VAL A 160 3.71 0.05 -7.33
C VAL A 160 4.27 1.46 -7.19
N ASN A 161 4.86 1.76 -6.04
CA ASN A 161 5.38 3.09 -5.74
C ASN A 161 6.89 3.16 -5.99
N GLY A 162 7.26 3.53 -7.20
CA GLY A 162 8.64 3.75 -7.66
C GLY A 162 9.10 5.21 -7.55
N ILE A 163 8.38 6.07 -6.80
CA ILE A 163 8.81 7.46 -6.54
C ILE A 163 10.14 7.43 -5.77
N GLU A 164 11.10 8.25 -6.20
CA GLU A 164 12.37 8.44 -5.54
C GLU A 164 12.34 9.69 -4.67
N GLU A 165 12.97 9.66 -3.52
CA GLU A 165 13.23 10.83 -2.68
C GLU A 165 14.58 11.46 -3.02
N ALA A 166 14.62 12.80 -3.09
CA ALA A 166 15.85 13.54 -3.29
C ALA A 166 15.85 14.88 -2.52
N PRO A 167 16.74 15.03 -1.52
CA PRO A 167 17.79 14.06 -1.13
C PRO A 167 17.22 12.76 -0.55
N GLU A 168 17.99 11.68 -0.60
CA GLU A 168 17.62 10.43 0.05
C GLU A 168 17.51 10.65 1.56
N GLU A 169 16.39 10.25 2.15
CA GLU A 169 16.12 10.36 3.58
C GLU A 169 16.29 9.02 4.29
N GLU A 170 16.73 9.07 5.53
CA GLU A 170 16.82 7.87 6.37
C GLU A 170 15.40 7.45 6.79
N ASP A 171 14.97 6.28 6.38
CA ASP A 171 13.67 5.71 6.77
C ASP A 171 13.75 5.16 8.20
N ASN A 172 13.04 5.80 9.12
CA ASN A 172 13.00 5.45 10.52
C ASN A 172 11.56 5.40 11.07
N ASP A 173 11.41 4.85 12.27
CA ASP A 173 10.11 4.67 12.92
C ASP A 173 9.38 5.99 13.21
N ALA A 174 10.10 7.09 13.42
CA ALA A 174 9.48 8.40 13.65
C ALA A 174 8.82 8.93 12.36
N GLU A 175 9.53 8.87 11.24
CA GLU A 175 8.99 9.22 9.92
C GLU A 175 7.79 8.36 9.54
N MET A 176 7.84 7.07 9.89
CA MET A 176 6.69 6.17 9.66
C MET A 176 5.50 6.52 10.55
N THR A 177 5.72 6.84 11.82
CA THR A 177 4.68 7.30 12.73
C THR A 177 3.98 8.54 12.20
N ASP A 178 4.76 9.52 11.71
CA ASP A 178 4.22 10.77 11.17
C ASP A 178 3.47 10.53 9.86
N ALA A 179 3.94 9.63 8.99
CA ALA A 179 3.25 9.26 7.76
C ALA A 179 1.91 8.56 8.03
N VAL A 180 1.85 7.64 9.00
CA VAL A 180 0.58 6.99 9.40
C VAL A 180 -0.37 8.02 10.02
N ARG A 181 0.12 8.90 10.89
CA ARG A 181 -0.71 9.97 11.47
C ARG A 181 -1.28 10.87 10.38
N LEU A 182 -0.47 11.26 9.39
CA LEU A 182 -0.92 12.06 8.26
C LEU A 182 -2.01 11.33 7.44
N ALA A 183 -1.87 10.03 7.20
CA ALA A 183 -2.89 9.25 6.50
C ALA A 183 -4.22 9.28 7.28
N LEU A 184 -4.20 9.04 8.60
CA LEU A 184 -5.39 9.11 9.43
C LEU A 184 -6.03 10.52 9.45
N GLU A 185 -5.21 11.59 9.47
CA GLU A 185 -5.69 12.98 9.41
C GLU A 185 -6.36 13.34 8.07
N LYS A 186 -6.00 12.66 7.01
CA LYS A 186 -6.56 12.86 5.66
C LYS A 186 -7.85 12.09 5.43
N ASP A 187 -8.09 10.99 6.15
CA ASP A 187 -9.35 10.27 6.07
C ASP A 187 -10.45 11.01 6.84
N VAL A 188 -11.43 11.53 6.11
CA VAL A 188 -12.57 12.28 6.67
C VAL A 188 -13.50 11.42 7.55
N PHE A 189 -13.37 10.10 7.50
CA PHE A 189 -14.16 9.15 8.28
C PHE A 189 -13.46 8.71 9.57
N VAL A 190 -12.21 9.16 9.80
CA VAL A 190 -11.41 8.82 10.99
C VAL A 190 -11.14 10.08 11.80
N ASP A 191 -11.46 10.06 13.09
CA ASP A 191 -11.05 11.11 14.03
C ASP A 191 -9.63 10.85 14.54
N ALA A 192 -8.63 11.24 13.75
CA ALA A 192 -7.22 11.06 14.07
C ALA A 192 -6.82 11.65 15.42
N GLY A 193 -7.53 12.68 15.90
CA GLY A 193 -7.30 13.30 17.22
C GLY A 193 -7.55 12.37 18.40
N GLN A 194 -8.31 11.29 18.22
CA GLN A 194 -8.59 10.27 19.22
C GLN A 194 -7.64 9.06 19.14
N ILE A 195 -6.72 9.05 18.16
CA ILE A 195 -5.87 7.90 17.86
C ILE A 195 -4.40 8.26 18.14
N ARG A 196 -3.77 7.51 19.02
CA ARG A 196 -2.32 7.54 19.21
C ARG A 196 -1.68 6.54 18.26
N VAL A 197 -0.72 7.00 17.49
CA VAL A 197 0.11 6.17 16.62
C VAL A 197 1.52 6.07 17.20
N THR A 198 2.05 4.87 17.30
CA THR A 198 3.45 4.61 17.65
C THR A 198 4.01 3.54 16.73
N THR A 199 5.28 3.68 16.34
CA THR A 199 5.96 2.70 15.50
C THR A 199 7.21 2.20 16.21
N LEU A 200 7.46 0.90 16.13
CA LEU A 200 8.69 0.25 16.59
C LEU A 200 9.03 -0.88 15.61
N ASP A 201 10.22 -0.86 15.05
CA ASP A 201 10.69 -1.84 14.07
C ASP A 201 9.67 -2.06 12.94
N ARG A 202 9.13 -0.95 12.36
CA ARG A 202 8.12 -0.94 11.29
C ARG A 202 6.76 -1.56 11.66
N VAL A 203 6.56 -1.88 12.94
CA VAL A 203 5.28 -2.31 13.51
C VAL A 203 4.54 -1.10 14.05
N VAL A 204 3.44 -0.75 13.43
CA VAL A 204 2.57 0.36 13.84
C VAL A 204 1.56 -0.13 14.88
N THR A 205 1.46 0.58 16.01
CA THR A 205 0.43 0.36 17.02
C THR A 205 -0.53 1.54 17.04
N LEU A 206 -1.83 1.26 16.91
CA LEU A 206 -2.92 2.22 17.02
C LEU A 206 -3.61 2.03 18.38
N GLU A 207 -3.67 3.09 19.19
CA GLU A 207 -4.32 3.09 20.50
C GLU A 207 -5.24 4.30 20.63
N GLY A 208 -6.40 4.13 21.27
CA GLY A 208 -7.36 5.22 21.45
C GLY A 208 -8.79 4.74 21.59
N LEU A 209 -9.73 5.66 21.42
CA LEU A 209 -11.16 5.39 21.60
C LEU A 209 -11.94 5.95 20.41
N VAL A 210 -12.51 5.07 19.62
CA VAL A 210 -13.31 5.42 18.43
C VAL A 210 -14.80 5.17 18.66
N PRO A 211 -15.71 5.89 17.96
CA PRO A 211 -17.15 5.73 18.17
C PRO A 211 -17.74 4.44 17.59
N LYS A 212 -17.10 3.83 16.57
CA LYS A 212 -17.66 2.68 15.84
C LYS A 212 -16.56 1.71 15.40
N GLU A 213 -16.92 0.43 15.25
CA GLU A 213 -16.04 -0.61 14.72
C GLU A 213 -15.55 -0.27 13.30
N ALA A 214 -16.43 0.29 12.45
CA ALA A 214 -16.06 0.70 11.10
C ALA A 214 -14.92 1.73 11.07
N GLU A 215 -14.87 2.66 12.02
CA GLU A 215 -13.76 3.64 12.11
C GLU A 215 -12.47 2.98 12.57
N LYS A 216 -12.56 2.01 13.48
CA LYS A 216 -11.41 1.19 13.88
C LYS A 216 -10.83 0.40 12.72
N ASP A 217 -11.70 -0.21 11.89
CA ASP A 217 -11.28 -0.96 10.71
C ASP A 217 -10.67 -0.03 9.64
N MET A 218 -11.25 1.16 9.42
CA MET A 218 -10.71 2.16 8.49
C MET A 218 -9.33 2.64 8.91
N ALA A 219 -9.16 3.00 10.19
CA ALA A 219 -7.85 3.44 10.70
C ALA A 219 -6.77 2.36 10.54
N GLU A 220 -7.12 1.08 10.70
CA GLU A 220 -6.20 -0.03 10.45
C GLU A 220 -5.84 -0.14 8.97
N GLN A 221 -6.83 -0.05 8.07
CA GLN A 221 -6.60 -0.11 6.62
C GLN A 221 -5.72 1.05 6.14
N ASP A 222 -5.94 2.28 6.64
CA ASP A 222 -5.11 3.43 6.31
C ASP A 222 -3.65 3.23 6.72
N ALA A 223 -3.43 2.72 7.93
CA ALA A 223 -2.08 2.40 8.38
C ALA A 223 -1.41 1.35 7.47
N TRP A 224 -2.14 0.34 7.01
CA TRP A 224 -1.63 -0.65 6.07
C TRP A 224 -1.32 -0.07 4.69
N CYS A 225 -2.00 0.98 4.25
CA CYS A 225 -1.73 1.65 2.97
C CYS A 225 -0.40 2.41 2.95
N VAL A 226 0.17 2.74 4.11
CA VAL A 226 1.45 3.45 4.21
C VAL A 226 2.59 2.52 3.79
N PHE A 227 3.39 2.99 2.82
CA PHE A 227 4.57 2.25 2.37
C PHE A 227 5.58 2.09 3.50
N GLY A 228 6.12 0.88 3.62
CA GLY A 228 7.09 0.54 4.64
C GLY A 228 6.51 -0.02 5.95
N VAL A 229 5.19 0.05 6.17
CA VAL A 229 4.54 -0.62 7.31
C VAL A 229 4.53 -2.12 7.08
N ASP A 230 5.17 -2.87 7.99
CA ASP A 230 5.24 -4.33 7.95
C ASP A 230 4.10 -4.96 8.74
N ARG A 231 3.68 -4.32 9.83
CA ARG A 231 2.57 -4.83 10.66
C ARG A 231 1.78 -3.70 11.31
N VAL A 232 0.48 -3.90 11.48
CA VAL A 232 -0.39 -3.03 12.28
C VAL A 232 -0.96 -3.80 13.47
N VAL A 233 -0.81 -3.25 14.66
CA VAL A 233 -1.41 -3.74 15.90
C VAL A 233 -2.51 -2.76 16.30
N ASN A 234 -3.75 -3.13 16.00
CA ASN A 234 -4.91 -2.30 16.29
C ASN A 234 -5.44 -2.57 17.69
N ARG A 235 -5.17 -1.64 18.62
CA ARG A 235 -5.66 -1.65 20.00
C ARG A 235 -6.73 -0.59 20.26
N LEU A 236 -7.36 -0.07 19.20
CA LEU A 236 -8.45 0.88 19.34
C LEU A 236 -9.64 0.22 20.07
N ALA A 237 -10.17 0.91 21.05
CA ALA A 237 -11.40 0.51 21.74
C ALA A 237 -12.59 1.26 21.12
N VAL A 238 -13.72 0.57 21.01
CA VAL A 238 -14.98 1.20 20.56
C VAL A 238 -15.75 1.69 21.78
N ARG A 239 -16.29 2.90 21.72
CA ARG A 239 -17.15 3.44 22.79
C ARG A 239 -18.37 2.55 22.96
N PRO A 240 -18.74 2.24 24.21
CA PRO A 240 -19.97 1.48 24.49
C PRO A 240 -21.22 2.27 24.11
#